data_cbc67a77d7a04fd13894c45bd1eba128
#
_entry.id   cbc67a77d7a04fd13894c45bd1eba128
#
_cell.length_a   1.000
_cell.length_b   1.000
_cell.length_c   1.000
_cell.angle_alpha   90.00
_cell.angle_beta   90.00
_cell.angle_gamma   90.00
#
_symmetry.space_group_name_H-M   'P 1'
#
loop_
_entity.id
_entity.type
_entity.pdbx_description
1 polymer ?
#
loop_
_entity_poly.entity_id
_entity_poly.type
_entity_poly.pdbx_seq_one_letter_code
_entity_poly.pdbx_strand_id
1 'polypeptide(L)'
;MKTTATYWNPLDPMNSEKWEDIDGSDGNLKEITLAIDKETGDYTRLTWLRDGYYTGAFGSKAHAYPEEIFVVSGRLYDEAFAMWLEPGYYASRPPGEVHGPFRAEGDVLIYENSFPSQSIDK
;
A
#
# COMPACT_ATOMS: atom_id res chain seq x y z
N MET A 1 -7.83 -12.11 -14.33
CA MET A 1 -6.57 -11.44 -14.71
C MET A 1 -6.66 -9.95 -14.40
N LYS A 2 -5.64 -9.40 -13.78
CA LYS A 2 -5.59 -7.97 -13.51
C LYS A 2 -5.47 -7.20 -14.83
N THR A 3 -6.30 -6.19 -15.00
CA THR A 3 -6.34 -5.40 -16.23
C THR A 3 -6.39 -3.90 -15.96
N THR A 4 -5.81 -3.16 -16.88
CA THR A 4 -5.86 -1.71 -16.97
C THR A 4 -5.34 -1.29 -18.35
N ALA A 5 -4.98 -0.02 -18.52
CA ALA A 5 -4.31 0.45 -19.73
C ALA A 5 -2.91 -0.19 -19.85
N THR A 6 -2.46 -0.44 -21.08
CA THR A 6 -1.14 -1.02 -21.34
C THR A 6 -0.01 -0.19 -20.74
N TYR A 7 -0.05 1.12 -20.97
CA TYR A 7 0.92 2.07 -20.42
C TYR A 7 0.21 3.30 -19.90
N TRP A 8 0.55 3.73 -18.70
CA TRP A 8 0.11 5.01 -18.16
C TRP A 8 0.98 5.38 -16.97
N ASN A 9 1.05 6.68 -16.65
CA ASN A 9 1.85 7.17 -15.54
C ASN A 9 0.92 7.63 -14.42
N PRO A 10 0.75 6.83 -13.35
CA PRO A 10 -0.12 7.22 -12.23
C PRO A 10 0.40 8.45 -11.48
N LEU A 11 1.66 8.82 -11.65
CA LEU A 11 2.25 9.99 -11.00
C LEU A 11 2.11 11.27 -11.85
N ASP A 12 1.62 11.15 -13.08
CA ASP A 12 1.35 12.32 -13.91
C ASP A 12 0.21 13.13 -13.30
N PRO A 13 0.34 14.47 -13.22
CA PRO A 13 -0.72 15.33 -12.67
C PRO A 13 -2.09 15.14 -13.34
N MET A 14 -2.14 14.74 -14.61
CA MET A 14 -3.40 14.45 -15.29
C MET A 14 -4.17 13.30 -14.65
N ASN A 15 -3.51 12.45 -13.86
CA ASN A 15 -4.12 11.32 -13.15
C ASN A 15 -4.39 11.63 -11.67
N SER A 16 -4.20 12.89 -11.23
CA SER A 16 -4.32 13.27 -9.82
C SER A 16 -5.69 12.94 -9.21
N GLU A 17 -6.76 13.05 -9.99
CA GLU A 17 -8.12 12.74 -9.52
C GLU A 17 -8.40 11.26 -9.32
N LYS A 18 -7.53 10.38 -9.83
CA LYS A 18 -7.66 8.93 -9.64
C LYS A 18 -7.15 8.47 -8.29
N TRP A 19 -6.38 9.31 -7.60
CA TRP A 19 -5.93 9.03 -6.24
C TRP A 19 -7.11 9.19 -5.28
N GLU A 20 -7.28 8.21 -4.41
CA GLU A 20 -8.37 8.20 -3.43
C GLU A 20 -7.80 8.46 -2.03
N ASP A 21 -8.46 9.36 -1.29
CA ASP A 21 -8.12 9.58 0.12
C ASP A 21 -8.66 8.41 0.95
N ILE A 22 -7.84 7.94 1.87
CA ILE A 22 -8.30 6.95 2.83
C ILE A 22 -9.05 7.65 3.95
N ASP A 23 -10.27 7.23 4.21
CA ASP A 23 -11.12 7.78 5.26
C ASP A 23 -10.42 7.72 6.62
N GLY A 24 -10.48 8.82 7.34
CA GLY A 24 -9.83 8.94 8.65
C GLY A 24 -8.39 9.36 8.60
N SER A 25 -7.80 9.54 7.42
CA SER A 25 -6.40 9.96 7.27
C SER A 25 -6.23 11.47 7.13
N ASP A 26 -7.33 12.21 6.96
CA ASP A 26 -7.32 13.66 6.73
C ASP A 26 -6.43 14.04 5.53
N GLY A 27 -6.52 13.27 4.46
CA GLY A 27 -5.76 13.49 3.23
C GLY A 27 -4.27 13.13 3.31
N ASN A 28 -3.82 12.53 4.42
CA ASN A 28 -2.41 12.16 4.61
C ASN A 28 -2.07 10.77 4.10
N LEU A 29 -3.06 9.97 3.75
CA LEU A 29 -2.90 8.63 3.21
C LEU A 29 -3.78 8.50 1.98
N LYS A 30 -3.17 8.21 0.84
CA LYS A 30 -3.85 8.10 -0.44
C LYS A 30 -3.43 6.82 -1.15
N GLU A 31 -4.31 6.32 -2.01
CA GLU A 31 -3.98 5.18 -2.85
C GLU A 31 -4.55 5.32 -4.25
N ILE A 32 -3.91 4.69 -5.22
CA ILE A 32 -4.37 4.61 -6.59
C ILE A 32 -4.23 3.17 -7.07
N THR A 33 -5.31 2.62 -7.59
CA THR A 33 -5.29 1.27 -8.14
C THR A 33 -4.67 1.32 -9.53
N LEU A 34 -3.62 0.52 -9.74
CA LEU A 34 -2.95 0.43 -11.04
C LEU A 34 -3.61 -0.62 -11.93
N ALA A 35 -3.99 -1.74 -11.36
CA ALA A 35 -4.65 -2.84 -12.06
C ALA A 35 -5.44 -3.67 -11.05
N ILE A 36 -6.55 -4.23 -11.49
CA ILE A 36 -7.39 -5.09 -10.65
C ILE A 36 -7.99 -6.23 -11.44
N ASP A 37 -8.06 -7.40 -10.82
CA ASP A 37 -8.85 -8.53 -11.29
C ASP A 37 -10.22 -8.46 -10.61
N LYS A 38 -11.24 -8.10 -11.37
CA LYS A 38 -12.58 -7.91 -10.81
C LYS A 38 -13.25 -9.21 -10.36
N GLU A 39 -12.77 -10.35 -10.84
CA GLU A 39 -13.33 -11.65 -10.45
C GLU A 39 -12.74 -12.14 -9.12
N THR A 40 -11.46 -11.93 -8.89
CA THR A 40 -10.76 -12.42 -7.71
C THR A 40 -10.50 -11.34 -6.66
N GLY A 41 -10.48 -10.07 -7.08
CA GLY A 41 -10.11 -8.95 -6.23
C GLY A 41 -8.60 -8.71 -6.14
N ASP A 42 -7.79 -9.53 -6.81
CA ASP A 42 -6.34 -9.31 -6.84
C ASP A 42 -6.03 -7.96 -7.46
N TYR A 43 -5.12 -7.20 -6.83
CA TYR A 43 -4.84 -5.85 -7.32
C TYR A 43 -3.39 -5.46 -7.14
N THR A 44 -3.01 -4.45 -7.93
CA THR A 44 -1.75 -3.72 -7.81
C THR A 44 -2.08 -2.26 -7.59
N ARG A 45 -1.43 -1.62 -6.62
CA ARG A 45 -1.68 -0.21 -6.31
C ARG A 45 -0.42 0.50 -5.85
N LEU A 46 -0.46 1.83 -5.88
CA LEU A 46 0.47 2.67 -5.15
C LEU A 46 -0.23 3.22 -3.92
N THR A 47 0.49 3.31 -2.82
CA THR A 47 0.06 3.96 -1.59
C THR A 47 1.02 5.10 -1.29
N TRP A 48 0.49 6.27 -0.96
CA TRP A 48 1.25 7.46 -0.64
C TRP A 48 0.91 7.92 0.77
N LEU A 49 1.95 8.07 1.59
CA LEU A 49 1.84 8.66 2.94
C LEU A 49 2.60 9.98 2.94
N ARG A 50 1.96 11.03 3.45
CA ARG A 50 2.63 12.33 3.61
C ARG A 50 3.70 12.28 4.68
N ASP A 51 4.71 13.11 4.52
CA ASP A 51 5.78 13.29 5.50
C ASP A 51 5.20 13.51 6.90
N GLY A 52 5.70 12.75 7.86
CA GLY A 52 5.32 12.84 9.26
C GLY A 52 4.01 12.14 9.63
N TYR A 53 3.29 11.58 8.67
CA TYR A 53 2.02 10.90 8.98
C TYR A 53 2.27 9.63 9.78
N TYR A 54 1.43 9.42 10.80
CA TYR A 54 1.43 8.23 11.62
C TYR A 54 0.07 7.52 11.51
N THR A 55 0.08 6.23 11.15
CA THR A 55 -1.16 5.47 10.94
C THR A 55 -1.76 4.89 12.22
N GLY A 56 -1.38 5.41 13.37
CA GLY A 56 -1.80 4.87 14.67
C GLY A 56 -3.31 4.77 14.86
N ALA A 57 -4.08 5.68 14.24
CA ALA A 57 -5.53 5.64 14.29
C ALA A 57 -6.12 4.37 13.68
N PHE A 58 -5.41 3.73 12.74
CA PHE A 58 -5.83 2.49 12.11
C PHE A 58 -5.31 1.25 12.82
N GLY A 59 -4.37 1.41 13.76
CA GLY A 59 -3.74 0.31 14.48
C GLY A 59 -2.88 -0.58 13.60
N SER A 60 -2.58 -1.77 14.11
CA SER A 60 -1.89 -2.81 13.34
C SER A 60 -2.82 -3.47 12.34
N LYS A 61 -2.27 -3.96 11.26
CA LYS A 61 -3.01 -4.62 10.17
C LYS A 61 -2.56 -6.06 10.00
N ALA A 62 -3.52 -6.91 9.68
CA ALA A 62 -3.26 -8.27 9.21
C ALA A 62 -4.33 -8.61 8.17
N HIS A 63 -3.94 -9.31 7.12
CA HIS A 63 -4.86 -9.71 6.06
C HIS A 63 -4.98 -11.23 6.01
N ALA A 64 -6.14 -11.72 5.55
CA ALA A 64 -6.34 -13.14 5.29
C ALA A 64 -5.64 -13.63 4.02
N TYR A 65 -5.05 -12.73 3.26
CA TYR A 65 -4.41 -12.99 1.98
C TYR A 65 -2.97 -12.47 1.97
N PRO A 66 -2.11 -13.02 1.09
CA PRO A 66 -0.73 -12.55 0.98
C PRO A 66 -0.65 -11.22 0.26
N GLU A 67 0.40 -10.45 0.60
CA GLU A 67 0.65 -9.12 0.05
C GLU A 67 2.14 -8.96 -0.17
N GLU A 68 2.50 -8.28 -1.27
CA GLU A 68 3.87 -7.87 -1.52
C GLU A 68 3.95 -6.35 -1.57
N ILE A 69 5.00 -5.79 -1.00
CA ILE A 69 5.26 -4.35 -1.10
C ILE A 69 6.69 -4.08 -1.54
N PHE A 70 6.87 -2.91 -2.15
CA PHE A 70 8.19 -2.38 -2.49
C PHE A 70 8.19 -0.88 -2.18
N VAL A 71 9.15 -0.42 -1.37
CA VAL A 71 9.27 0.99 -1.01
C VAL A 71 9.98 1.71 -2.15
N VAL A 72 9.28 2.62 -2.81
CA VAL A 72 9.80 3.38 -3.96
C VAL A 72 10.57 4.60 -3.47
N SER A 73 10.01 5.36 -2.51
CA SER A 73 10.61 6.58 -1.97
C SER A 73 10.14 6.83 -0.55
N GLY A 74 10.89 7.67 0.18
CA GLY A 74 10.63 7.95 1.57
C GLY A 74 11.04 6.79 2.48
N ARG A 75 10.85 6.97 3.80
CA ARG A 75 11.14 5.94 4.81
C ARG A 75 9.88 5.64 5.58
N LEU A 76 9.65 4.36 5.83
CA LEU A 76 8.47 3.90 6.56
C LEU A 76 8.89 3.11 7.78
N TYR A 77 8.55 3.59 8.99
CA TYR A 77 8.80 2.83 10.21
C TYR A 77 7.63 1.89 10.47
N ASP A 78 7.93 0.60 10.62
CA ASP A 78 6.94 -0.43 10.98
C ASP A 78 7.09 -0.74 12.48
N GLU A 79 6.10 -0.36 13.29
CA GLU A 79 6.17 -0.58 14.74
C GLU A 79 6.10 -2.06 15.10
N ALA A 80 5.38 -2.88 14.34
CA ALA A 80 5.28 -4.31 14.63
C ALA A 80 6.62 -5.02 14.52
N PHE A 81 7.49 -4.54 13.61
CA PHE A 81 8.83 -5.10 13.41
C PHE A 81 9.94 -4.22 14.00
N ALA A 82 9.59 -3.06 14.55
CA ALA A 82 10.53 -2.09 15.13
C ALA A 82 11.68 -1.77 14.18
N MET A 83 11.37 -1.49 12.90
CA MET A 83 12.39 -1.21 11.90
C MET A 83 11.93 -0.19 10.86
N TRP A 84 12.90 0.53 10.29
CA TRP A 84 12.69 1.41 9.17
C TRP A 84 12.80 0.65 7.85
N LEU A 85 11.83 0.88 6.97
CA LEU A 85 11.86 0.40 5.61
C LEU A 85 12.33 1.54 4.72
N GLU A 86 13.55 1.40 4.20
CA GLU A 86 14.17 2.39 3.32
C GLU A 86 13.75 2.15 1.86
N PRO A 87 13.94 3.13 0.95
CA PRO A 87 13.73 2.89 -0.47
C PRO A 87 14.50 1.66 -0.96
N GLY A 88 13.83 0.81 -1.73
CA GLY A 88 14.39 -0.44 -2.22
C GLY A 88 14.05 -1.67 -1.35
N TYR A 89 13.50 -1.48 -0.16
CA TYR A 89 13.03 -2.61 0.64
C TYR A 89 11.83 -3.27 -0.04
N TYR A 90 11.88 -4.59 -0.06
CA TYR A 90 10.79 -5.46 -0.50
C TYR A 90 10.28 -6.26 0.69
N ALA A 91 8.99 -6.45 0.77
CA ALA A 91 8.40 -7.34 1.76
C ALA A 91 7.40 -8.28 1.11
N SER A 92 7.46 -9.55 1.51
CA SER A 92 6.44 -10.54 1.22
C SER A 92 5.74 -10.87 2.53
N ARG A 93 4.47 -10.48 2.61
CA ARG A 93 3.68 -10.62 3.84
C ARG A 93 2.72 -11.79 3.70
N PRO A 94 2.97 -12.89 4.44
CA PRO A 94 2.05 -14.03 4.41
C PRO A 94 0.71 -13.69 5.08
N PRO A 95 -0.35 -14.46 4.79
CA PRO A 95 -1.61 -14.27 5.49
C PRO A 95 -1.43 -14.35 7.01
N GLY A 96 -2.10 -13.45 7.72
CA GLY A 96 -2.07 -13.40 9.17
C GLY A 96 -0.90 -12.67 9.80
N GLU A 97 0.11 -12.27 9.03
CA GLU A 97 1.24 -11.51 9.59
C GLU A 97 0.80 -10.10 9.94
N VAL A 98 1.08 -9.70 11.18
CA VAL A 98 0.73 -8.37 11.69
C VAL A 98 1.82 -7.37 11.32
N HIS A 99 1.41 -6.22 10.80
CA HIS A 99 2.31 -5.11 10.48
C HIS A 99 1.67 -3.77 10.84
N GLY A 100 2.50 -2.74 10.96
CA GLY A 100 2.07 -1.41 11.43
C GLY A 100 1.79 -1.37 12.92
N PRO A 101 1.30 -0.21 13.44
CA PRO A 101 1.12 1.02 12.66
C PRO A 101 2.44 1.56 12.13
N PHE A 102 2.33 2.46 11.15
CA PHE A 102 3.48 2.99 10.42
C PHE A 102 3.66 4.47 10.64
N ARG A 103 4.92 4.93 10.55
CA ARG A 103 5.27 6.36 10.55
C ARG A 103 6.06 6.68 9.28
N ALA A 104 5.64 7.72 8.57
CA ALA A 104 6.31 8.20 7.38
C ALA A 104 7.34 9.26 7.72
N GLU A 105 8.51 9.19 7.10
CA GLU A 105 9.54 10.23 7.11
C GLU A 105 9.90 10.55 5.67
N GLY A 106 9.69 11.80 5.25
CA GLY A 106 9.55 12.17 3.86
C GLY A 106 8.21 11.66 3.33
N ASP A 107 7.79 12.12 2.16
CA ASP A 107 6.64 11.53 1.49
C ASP A 107 7.00 10.10 1.09
N VAL A 108 6.19 9.14 1.50
CA VAL A 108 6.46 7.72 1.24
C VAL A 108 5.57 7.24 0.09
N LEU A 109 6.20 6.61 -0.89
CA LEU A 109 5.51 5.95 -1.99
C LEU A 109 5.81 4.46 -1.95
N ILE A 110 4.75 3.65 -1.92
CA ILE A 110 4.83 2.20 -1.83
C ILE A 110 4.09 1.59 -3.01
N TYR A 111 4.74 0.63 -3.66
CA TYR A 111 4.13 -0.22 -4.68
C TYR A 111 3.66 -1.51 -4.00
N GLU A 112 2.39 -1.86 -4.19
CA GLU A 112 1.77 -3.01 -3.51
C GLU A 112 1.09 -3.95 -4.49
N ASN A 113 1.26 -5.27 -4.26
CA ASN A 113 0.47 -6.32 -4.89
C ASN A 113 -0.25 -7.09 -3.79
N SER A 114 -1.55 -7.28 -3.94
CA SER A 114 -2.36 -8.04 -2.99
C SER A 114 -3.11 -9.15 -3.72
N PHE A 115 -3.23 -10.30 -3.05
CA PHE A 115 -3.75 -11.52 -3.66
C PHE A 115 -4.93 -12.09 -2.86
N PRO A 116 -6.10 -11.41 -2.85
CA PRO A 116 -7.30 -11.95 -2.22
C PRO A 116 -7.70 -13.33 -2.75
N SER A 117 -7.33 -13.68 -4.00
CA SER A 117 -7.55 -15.01 -4.55
C SER A 117 -6.87 -16.12 -3.75
N GLN A 118 -5.85 -15.77 -2.96
CA GLN A 118 -5.09 -16.70 -2.13
C GLN A 118 -5.46 -16.57 -0.66
N SER A 119 -6.65 -16.07 -0.37
CA SER A 119 -7.14 -15.92 1.00
C SER A 119 -7.25 -17.27 1.69
N ILE A 120 -6.82 -17.32 2.97
CA ILE A 120 -6.97 -18.50 3.83
C ILE A 120 -8.38 -18.63 4.41
N ASP A 121 -9.21 -17.60 4.26
CA ASP A 121 -10.59 -17.53 4.79
C ASP A 121 -11.64 -17.80 3.71
N LYS A 122 -11.34 -18.64 2.76
CA LYS A 122 -12.28 -18.97 1.69
C LYS A 122 -13.46 -19.78 2.20
#